data_ce83d59be490b6557d247e578786b14a
#
_entry.id   ce83d59be490b6557d247e578786b14a
#
_cell.length_a   1.000
_cell.length_b   1.000
_cell.length_c   1.000
_cell.angle_alpha   90.00
_cell.angle_beta   90.00
_cell.angle_gamma   90.00
#
_symmetry.space_group_name_H-M   'P 1'
#
loop_
_entity.id
_entity.type
_entity.pdbx_description
1 polymer ?
#
loop_
_entity_poly.entity_id
_entity_poly.type
_entity_poly.pdbx_seq_one_letter_code
_entity_poly.pdbx_strand_id
1 'polypeptide(L)'
;YTQVGPNSNWYFGNLAGITFNSGSPVALTNGALTTTEGVATISDNSGNLLFYTNGINVWNRNHVIMTNGAGLLGDQSSTQSAIIIQKPLSNNIYYIFTSDNDAGPDGIRWSEVDMTLSGGFGAITSNKNVALLSQAQLSSEKICAVRNCNNQDLWIITKDWNSSVFRCWSVDPSGIGNIQTWSATG
;
A
#
# COMPACT_ATOMS: atom_id res chain seq x y z
N TYR A 1 25.25 11.21 -2.00
CA TYR A 1 24.48 10.47 -3.02
C TYR A 1 23.00 10.74 -2.75
N THR A 2 22.35 11.55 -3.56
CA THR A 2 20.90 11.69 -3.58
C THR A 2 20.33 10.51 -4.37
N GLN A 3 19.80 9.52 -3.68
CA GLN A 3 19.04 8.46 -4.35
C GLN A 3 17.59 8.89 -4.44
N VAL A 4 17.24 9.54 -5.53
CA VAL A 4 15.85 9.86 -5.88
C VAL A 4 15.16 8.57 -6.36
N GLY A 5 13.91 8.35 -5.96
CA GLY A 5 13.20 7.13 -6.35
C GLY A 5 11.83 6.97 -5.69
N PRO A 6 11.28 5.76 -5.68
CA PRO A 6 9.90 5.50 -5.22
C PRO A 6 9.60 5.93 -3.78
N ASN A 7 10.60 6.05 -2.93
CA ASN A 7 10.47 6.42 -1.52
C ASN A 7 10.87 7.89 -1.25
N SER A 8 10.94 8.74 -2.26
CA SER A 8 11.42 10.13 -2.12
C SER A 8 10.45 11.06 -1.39
N ASN A 9 9.16 10.77 -1.39
CA ASN A 9 8.15 11.56 -0.71
C ASN A 9 7.38 10.71 0.29
N TRP A 10 7.06 11.30 1.43
CA TRP A 10 6.24 10.67 2.46
C TRP A 10 5.16 11.65 2.90
N TYR A 11 3.91 11.18 3.00
CA TYR A 11 2.78 11.92 3.57
C TYR A 11 2.22 11.13 4.74
N PHE A 12 1.98 11.78 5.88
CA PHE A 12 1.61 11.13 7.14
C PHE A 12 0.90 12.09 8.10
N GLY A 13 0.36 11.54 9.18
CA GLY A 13 -0.21 12.29 10.31
C GLY A 13 -1.35 13.21 9.90
N ASN A 14 -1.24 14.49 10.22
CA ASN A 14 -2.24 15.50 9.94
C ASN A 14 -1.68 16.50 8.91
N LEU A 15 -1.97 16.27 7.63
CA LEU A 15 -1.59 17.09 6.48
C LEU A 15 -0.06 17.29 6.32
N ALA A 16 0.74 16.49 7.00
CA ALA A 16 2.18 16.60 6.99
C ALA A 16 2.83 15.75 5.89
N GLY A 17 4.00 16.15 5.47
CA GLY A 17 4.84 15.37 4.57
C GLY A 17 6.30 15.79 4.63
N ILE A 18 7.14 15.00 3.98
CA ILE A 18 8.56 15.24 3.85
C ILE A 18 9.03 14.74 2.48
N THR A 19 9.95 15.47 1.86
CA THR A 19 10.63 15.02 0.63
C THR A 19 12.13 14.94 0.84
N PHE A 20 12.75 13.96 0.18
CA PHE A 20 14.20 13.74 0.15
C PHE A 20 14.82 14.04 -1.22
N ASN A 21 14.05 14.62 -2.16
CA ASN A 21 14.50 14.88 -3.53
C ASN A 21 15.71 15.82 -3.65
N SER A 22 15.94 16.68 -2.65
CA SER A 22 17.09 17.59 -2.61
C SER A 22 18.34 16.98 -1.97
N GLY A 23 18.27 15.71 -1.52
CA GLY A 23 19.35 15.05 -0.77
C GLY A 23 19.35 15.34 0.74
N SER A 24 18.51 16.26 1.19
CA SER A 24 18.22 16.52 2.60
C SER A 24 16.71 16.54 2.80
N PRO A 25 16.21 16.19 3.99
CA PRO A 25 14.78 16.22 4.25
C PRO A 25 14.23 17.66 4.21
N VAL A 26 13.16 17.85 3.44
CA VAL A 26 12.42 19.11 3.33
C VAL A 26 10.95 18.87 3.69
N ALA A 27 10.42 19.67 4.61
CA ALA A 27 9.02 19.55 5.01
C ALA A 27 8.07 19.92 3.86
N LEU A 28 6.98 19.16 3.73
CA LEU A 28 5.87 19.42 2.84
C LEU A 28 4.62 19.74 3.69
N THR A 29 3.90 20.79 3.31
CA THR A 29 2.71 21.28 4.03
C THR A 29 1.45 21.23 3.17
N ASN A 30 1.52 20.57 2.02
CA ASN A 30 0.47 20.50 1.00
C ASN A 30 -0.29 19.17 1.00
N GLY A 31 -0.06 18.29 1.98
CA GLY A 31 -0.77 17.01 2.12
C GLY A 31 -2.26 17.20 2.39
N ALA A 32 -3.08 16.25 1.92
CA ALA A 32 -4.52 16.21 2.17
C ALA A 32 -4.93 15.03 3.09
N LEU A 33 -3.95 14.22 3.51
CA LEU A 33 -4.16 13.04 4.34
C LEU A 33 -4.23 13.43 5.81
N THR A 34 -5.19 12.83 6.52
CA THR A 34 -5.23 12.78 7.98
C THR A 34 -5.40 11.33 8.40
N THR A 35 -4.58 10.90 9.35
CA THR A 35 -4.62 9.54 9.90
C THR A 35 -4.05 9.54 11.32
N THR A 36 -4.44 8.54 12.10
CA THR A 36 -3.90 8.31 13.44
C THR A 36 -2.62 7.46 13.40
N GLU A 37 -2.54 6.49 12.49
CA GLU A 37 -1.43 5.53 12.43
C GLU A 37 -0.95 5.30 10.98
N GLY A 38 -1.25 4.13 10.40
CA GLY A 38 -0.63 3.65 9.17
C GLY A 38 -0.94 4.46 7.91
N VAL A 39 0.06 4.59 7.05
CA VAL A 39 -0.03 5.26 5.74
C VAL A 39 0.89 4.59 4.73
N ALA A 40 0.64 4.86 3.46
CA ALA A 40 1.57 4.52 2.40
C ALA A 40 1.66 5.65 1.36
N THR A 41 2.85 5.90 0.87
CA THR A 41 3.14 6.88 -0.19
C THR A 41 4.04 6.25 -1.24
N ILE A 42 3.82 6.55 -2.50
CA ILE A 42 4.67 6.08 -3.60
C ILE A 42 5.01 7.22 -4.56
N SER A 43 6.26 7.24 -5.01
CA SER A 43 6.78 8.12 -6.06
C SER A 43 7.25 7.29 -7.26
N ASP A 44 7.47 7.93 -8.39
CA ASP A 44 8.13 7.30 -9.52
C ASP A 44 9.65 7.17 -9.32
N ASN A 45 10.34 6.57 -10.28
CA ASN A 45 11.80 6.40 -10.23
C ASN A 45 12.58 7.73 -10.29
N SER A 46 11.93 8.82 -10.68
CA SER A 46 12.48 10.19 -10.68
C SER A 46 12.12 10.97 -9.41
N GLY A 47 11.45 10.32 -8.44
CA GLY A 47 11.04 10.93 -7.17
C GLY A 47 9.81 11.82 -7.24
N ASN A 48 9.08 11.85 -8.37
CA ASN A 48 7.82 12.58 -8.44
C ASN A 48 6.74 11.80 -7.70
N LEU A 49 5.95 12.48 -6.87
CA LEU A 49 4.82 11.88 -6.19
C LEU A 49 3.84 11.29 -7.21
N LEU A 50 3.41 10.04 -7.00
CA LEU A 50 2.32 9.42 -7.74
C LEU A 50 1.01 9.51 -6.97
N PHE A 51 0.97 8.87 -5.79
CA PHE A 51 -0.20 8.90 -4.91
C PHE A 51 0.17 8.44 -3.48
N TYR A 52 -0.77 8.62 -2.56
CA TYR A 52 -0.64 8.17 -1.18
C TYR A 52 -2.02 7.81 -0.60
N THR A 53 -2.03 7.08 0.50
CA THR A 53 -3.26 6.55 1.12
C THR A 53 -3.12 6.40 2.64
N ASN A 54 -4.25 6.51 3.34
CA ASN A 54 -4.42 6.15 4.74
C ASN A 54 -5.15 4.81 4.93
N GLY A 55 -5.28 4.01 3.86
CA GLY A 55 -6.01 2.74 3.87
C GLY A 55 -7.51 2.89 3.59
N ILE A 56 -8.08 4.08 3.65
CA ILE A 56 -9.51 4.37 3.38
C ILE A 56 -9.67 5.19 2.10
N ASN A 57 -8.83 6.21 1.93
CA ASN A 57 -8.84 7.10 0.78
C ASN A 57 -7.48 7.09 0.08
N VAL A 58 -7.49 7.30 -1.21
CA VAL A 58 -6.28 7.46 -2.03
C VAL A 58 -6.29 8.87 -2.64
N TRP A 59 -5.21 9.61 -2.43
CA TRP A 59 -4.99 10.94 -3.01
C TRP A 59 -3.92 10.87 -4.09
N ASN A 60 -4.19 11.48 -5.23
CA ASN A 60 -3.23 11.59 -6.32
C ASN A 60 -2.18 12.69 -6.05
N ARG A 61 -1.25 12.90 -6.99
CA ARG A 61 -0.17 13.89 -6.87
C ARG A 61 -0.63 15.35 -6.79
N ASN A 62 -1.89 15.64 -7.10
CA ASN A 62 -2.50 16.96 -6.91
C ASN A 62 -3.20 17.11 -5.56
N HIS A 63 -3.03 16.13 -4.66
CA HIS A 63 -3.62 16.10 -3.32
C HIS A 63 -5.16 16.09 -3.32
N VAL A 64 -5.78 15.59 -4.39
CA VAL A 64 -7.22 15.35 -4.48
C VAL A 64 -7.50 13.86 -4.50
N ILE A 65 -8.69 13.46 -4.04
CA ILE A 65 -9.10 12.05 -4.06
C ILE A 65 -8.99 11.53 -5.49
N MET A 66 -8.25 10.42 -5.64
CA MET A 66 -8.11 9.71 -6.91
C MET A 66 -9.46 9.20 -7.39
N THR A 67 -9.67 9.14 -8.68
CA THR A 67 -10.89 8.54 -9.27
C THR A 67 -11.11 7.14 -8.69
N ASN A 68 -12.30 6.87 -8.17
CA ASN A 68 -12.68 5.66 -7.44
C ASN A 68 -11.81 5.38 -6.18
N GLY A 69 -11.02 6.33 -5.71
CA GLY A 69 -10.05 6.18 -4.62
C GLY A 69 -10.61 6.35 -3.20
N ALA A 70 -11.90 6.62 -3.02
CA ALA A 70 -12.52 6.68 -1.70
C ALA A 70 -13.12 5.33 -1.30
N GLY A 71 -13.13 5.01 0.00
CA GLY A 71 -13.79 3.82 0.54
C GLY A 71 -13.03 2.52 0.28
N LEU A 72 -11.71 2.54 0.44
CA LEU A 72 -10.94 1.33 0.64
C LEU A 72 -11.27 0.78 2.04
N LEU A 73 -11.14 -0.54 2.20
CA LEU A 73 -11.51 -1.27 3.41
C LEU A 73 -10.26 -1.58 4.27
N GLY A 74 -9.45 -0.56 4.54
CA GLY A 74 -8.48 -0.53 5.61
C GLY A 74 -9.01 0.36 6.74
N ASP A 75 -8.24 0.51 7.81
CA ASP A 75 -8.60 1.38 8.93
C ASP A 75 -7.46 2.36 9.26
N GLN A 76 -7.80 3.62 9.54
CA GLN A 76 -6.82 4.67 9.85
C GLN A 76 -6.12 4.50 11.20
N SER A 77 -6.64 3.64 12.08
CA SER A 77 -6.01 3.26 13.34
C SER A 77 -5.29 1.92 13.27
N SER A 78 -5.31 1.26 12.10
CA SER A 78 -4.46 0.09 11.87
C SER A 78 -3.00 0.50 11.83
N THR A 79 -2.14 -0.19 12.57
CA THR A 79 -0.69 0.08 12.66
C THR A 79 -0.01 0.15 11.29
N GLN A 80 -0.48 -0.68 10.34
CA GLN A 80 -0.10 -0.63 8.93
C GLN A 80 -1.37 -0.69 8.08
N SER A 81 -2.09 0.42 8.03
CA SER A 81 -3.38 0.51 7.32
C SER A 81 -3.26 0.19 5.82
N ALA A 82 -2.11 0.46 5.22
CA ALA A 82 -1.84 0.13 3.82
C ALA A 82 -0.36 -0.04 3.52
N ILE A 83 -0.06 -0.82 2.47
CA ILE A 83 1.20 -0.80 1.73
C ILE A 83 0.91 -0.64 0.24
N ILE A 84 1.84 -0.01 -0.49
CA ILE A 84 1.78 0.16 -1.94
C ILE A 84 2.96 -0.57 -2.57
N ILE A 85 2.69 -1.36 -3.59
CA ILE A 85 3.73 -1.97 -4.42
C ILE A 85 3.45 -1.71 -5.90
N GLN A 86 4.50 -1.58 -6.69
CA GLN A 86 4.38 -1.60 -8.14
C GLN A 86 4.27 -3.05 -8.61
N LYS A 87 3.33 -3.32 -9.52
CA LYS A 87 3.21 -4.64 -10.15
C LYS A 87 4.51 -4.97 -10.89
N PRO A 88 5.13 -6.13 -10.69
CA PRO A 88 6.32 -6.54 -11.41
C PRO A 88 6.19 -6.39 -12.92
N LEU A 89 7.23 -5.86 -13.56
CA LEU A 89 7.32 -5.57 -15.00
C LEU A 89 6.26 -4.58 -15.53
N SER A 90 5.50 -3.91 -14.68
CA SER A 90 4.58 -2.84 -15.08
C SER A 90 5.16 -1.48 -14.72
N ASN A 91 4.96 -0.50 -15.59
CA ASN A 91 5.32 0.89 -15.29
C ASN A 91 4.16 1.71 -14.73
N ASN A 92 2.92 1.21 -14.85
CA ASN A 92 1.72 2.00 -14.57
C ASN A 92 0.75 1.34 -13.59
N ILE A 93 0.90 0.05 -13.29
CA ILE A 93 0.00 -0.68 -12.40
C ILE A 93 0.63 -0.79 -11.01
N TYR A 94 -0.16 -0.45 -10.00
CA TYR A 94 0.20 -0.57 -8.59
C TYR A 94 -0.89 -1.33 -7.84
N TYR A 95 -0.49 -2.01 -6.79
CA TYR A 95 -1.41 -2.65 -5.85
C TYR A 95 -1.33 -1.93 -4.51
N ILE A 96 -2.49 -1.62 -3.95
CA ILE A 96 -2.64 -1.18 -2.57
C ILE A 96 -3.18 -2.36 -1.79
N PHE A 97 -2.46 -2.81 -0.79
CA PHE A 97 -2.96 -3.78 0.18
C PHE A 97 -3.38 -3.02 1.42
N THR A 98 -4.56 -3.31 1.94
CA THR A 98 -5.11 -2.67 3.13
C THR A 98 -5.34 -3.69 4.22
N SER A 99 -5.20 -3.24 5.48
CA SER A 99 -5.46 -4.02 6.68
C SER A 99 -6.50 -3.32 7.53
N ASP A 100 -7.50 -4.08 7.98
CA ASP A 100 -8.44 -3.64 8.99
C ASP A 100 -7.78 -3.63 10.38
N ASN A 101 -8.32 -2.85 11.34
CA ASN A 101 -7.81 -2.78 12.70
C ASN A 101 -8.34 -3.94 13.56
N ASP A 102 -7.65 -4.26 14.65
CA ASP A 102 -8.07 -5.17 15.72
C ASP A 102 -8.74 -6.47 15.24
N ALA A 103 -8.18 -7.09 14.19
CA ALA A 103 -8.75 -8.26 13.53
C ALA A 103 -10.18 -8.05 13.02
N GLY A 104 -10.47 -6.85 12.56
CA GLY A 104 -11.79 -6.44 12.06
C GLY A 104 -12.27 -7.26 10.87
N PRO A 105 -13.56 -7.13 10.52
CA PRO A 105 -14.23 -7.99 9.55
C PRO A 105 -13.70 -7.86 8.11
N ASP A 106 -13.06 -6.75 7.79
CA ASP A 106 -12.54 -6.52 6.44
C ASP A 106 -11.19 -7.21 6.18
N GLY A 107 -10.44 -7.55 7.22
CA GLY A 107 -9.22 -8.34 7.13
C GLY A 107 -8.15 -7.71 6.23
N ILE A 108 -7.55 -8.52 5.35
CA ILE A 108 -6.60 -8.05 4.33
C ILE A 108 -7.28 -8.03 2.97
N ARG A 109 -7.19 -6.88 2.30
CA ARG A 109 -7.73 -6.66 0.96
C ARG A 109 -6.69 -6.05 0.04
N TRP A 110 -6.97 -6.07 -1.25
CA TRP A 110 -6.16 -5.34 -2.21
C TRP A 110 -7.03 -4.59 -3.22
N SER A 111 -6.44 -3.53 -3.76
CA SER A 111 -7.04 -2.74 -4.82
C SER A 111 -5.97 -2.41 -5.86
N GLU A 112 -6.37 -2.30 -7.13
CA GLU A 112 -5.48 -2.01 -8.23
C GLU A 112 -5.60 -0.54 -8.66
N VAL A 113 -4.46 0.11 -8.80
CA VAL A 113 -4.33 1.46 -9.37
C VAL A 113 -3.74 1.35 -10.76
N ASP A 114 -4.40 1.96 -11.74
CA ASP A 114 -3.84 2.17 -13.08
C ASP A 114 -3.53 3.65 -13.30
N MET A 115 -2.24 3.98 -13.38
CA MET A 115 -1.76 5.35 -13.54
C MET A 115 -1.96 5.92 -14.95
N THR A 116 -2.37 5.11 -15.94
CA THR A 116 -2.73 5.61 -17.29
C THR A 116 -4.09 6.28 -17.33
N LEU A 117 -4.94 5.99 -16.36
CA LEU A 117 -6.29 6.51 -16.27
C LEU A 117 -6.32 7.96 -15.75
N SER A 118 -7.48 8.60 -15.91
CA SER A 118 -7.74 9.99 -15.44
C SER A 118 -6.68 11.00 -15.90
N GLY A 119 -6.21 10.90 -17.17
CA GLY A 119 -5.20 11.80 -17.71
C GLY A 119 -3.82 11.67 -17.05
N GLY A 120 -3.49 10.49 -16.53
CA GLY A 120 -2.22 10.22 -15.87
C GLY A 120 -2.20 10.57 -14.37
N PHE A 121 -3.36 10.89 -13.77
CA PHE A 121 -3.49 11.07 -12.31
C PHE A 121 -3.84 9.77 -11.59
N GLY A 122 -4.12 8.70 -12.35
CA GLY A 122 -4.47 7.38 -11.84
C GLY A 122 -5.93 7.24 -11.45
N ALA A 123 -6.38 6.00 -11.42
CA ALA A 123 -7.68 5.60 -10.90
C ALA A 123 -7.59 4.21 -10.26
N ILE A 124 -8.40 3.95 -9.23
CA ILE A 124 -8.67 2.59 -8.77
C ILE A 124 -9.54 1.91 -9.83
N THR A 125 -9.10 0.73 -10.30
CA THR A 125 -9.82 -0.06 -11.29
C THR A 125 -11.06 -0.74 -10.70
N SER A 126 -11.70 -1.64 -11.45
CA SER A 126 -12.77 -2.51 -10.92
C SER A 126 -12.26 -3.52 -9.88
N ASN A 127 -10.95 -3.80 -9.86
CA ASN A 127 -10.32 -4.60 -8.80
C ASN A 127 -10.12 -3.71 -7.56
N LYS A 128 -11.18 -3.55 -6.78
CA LYS A 128 -11.21 -2.74 -5.57
C LYS A 128 -11.71 -3.56 -4.40
N ASN A 129 -11.01 -3.47 -3.27
CA ASN A 129 -11.36 -4.16 -2.03
C ASN A 129 -11.51 -5.69 -2.19
N VAL A 130 -10.72 -6.28 -3.09
CA VAL A 130 -10.71 -7.72 -3.31
C VAL A 130 -10.12 -8.41 -2.08
N ALA A 131 -10.87 -9.31 -1.46
CA ALA A 131 -10.44 -9.98 -0.25
C ALA A 131 -9.29 -10.96 -0.53
N LEU A 132 -8.22 -10.88 0.27
CA LEU A 132 -7.14 -11.88 0.34
C LEU A 132 -7.37 -12.86 1.49
N LEU A 133 -7.93 -12.37 2.59
CA LEU A 133 -8.40 -13.19 3.70
C LEU A 133 -9.89 -12.96 3.90
N SER A 134 -10.64 -14.03 4.10
CA SER A 134 -12.05 -13.95 4.47
C SER A 134 -12.19 -13.55 5.94
N GLN A 135 -13.42 -13.19 6.35
CA GLN A 135 -13.75 -12.87 7.76
C GLN A 135 -13.40 -13.99 8.77
N ALA A 136 -13.31 -15.24 8.30
CA ALA A 136 -12.92 -16.37 9.14
C ALA A 136 -11.40 -16.43 9.42
N GLN A 137 -10.61 -15.62 8.74
CA GLN A 137 -9.15 -15.59 8.81
C GLN A 137 -8.69 -14.18 9.16
N LEU A 138 -8.92 -13.80 10.41
CA LEU A 138 -8.64 -12.47 10.92
C LEU A 138 -7.14 -12.20 10.94
N SER A 139 -6.67 -11.23 10.19
CA SER A 139 -5.26 -10.86 10.17
C SER A 139 -4.91 -9.88 11.29
N SER A 140 -3.67 -9.90 11.72
CA SER A 140 -3.11 -8.79 12.50
C SER A 140 -2.94 -7.57 11.58
N GLU A 141 -2.80 -6.40 12.17
CA GLU A 141 -2.54 -5.14 11.46
C GLU A 141 -1.14 -5.06 10.82
N LYS A 142 -0.41 -6.17 10.81
CA LYS A 142 0.97 -6.23 10.31
C LYS A 142 0.98 -6.80 8.91
N ILE A 143 1.36 -5.97 7.95
CA ILE A 143 1.51 -6.35 6.55
C ILE A 143 2.84 -5.80 6.03
N CYS A 144 3.58 -6.59 5.28
CA CYS A 144 4.79 -6.13 4.63
C CYS A 144 4.95 -6.73 3.23
N ALA A 145 5.76 -6.07 2.41
CA ALA A 145 6.18 -6.57 1.11
C ALA A 145 7.69 -6.79 1.10
N VAL A 146 8.13 -7.94 0.61
CA VAL A 146 9.53 -8.33 0.53
C VAL A 146 9.85 -8.78 -0.89
N ARG A 147 11.01 -8.37 -1.42
CA ARG A 147 11.47 -8.87 -2.73
C ARG A 147 11.82 -10.35 -2.66
N ASN A 148 11.42 -11.08 -3.70
CA ASN A 148 11.85 -12.45 -3.93
C ASN A 148 13.34 -12.48 -4.30
N CYS A 149 14.00 -13.63 -4.13
CA CYS A 149 15.39 -13.84 -4.47
C CYS A 149 15.70 -13.66 -5.99
N ASN A 150 14.69 -13.74 -6.87
CA ASN A 150 14.83 -13.40 -8.29
C ASN A 150 14.93 -11.87 -8.53
N ASN A 151 14.81 -11.06 -7.46
CA ASN A 151 14.85 -9.60 -7.46
C ASN A 151 13.80 -8.89 -8.35
N GLN A 152 12.80 -9.61 -8.80
CA GLN A 152 11.72 -9.12 -9.66
C GLN A 152 10.37 -9.23 -8.95
N ASP A 153 10.03 -10.42 -8.47
CA ASP A 153 8.77 -10.71 -7.80
C ASP A 153 8.79 -10.27 -6.33
N LEU A 154 7.62 -10.22 -5.73
CA LEU A 154 7.43 -9.81 -4.35
C LEU A 154 6.65 -10.87 -3.57
N TRP A 155 6.83 -10.87 -2.27
CA TRP A 155 5.99 -11.56 -1.31
C TRP A 155 5.23 -10.55 -0.47
N ILE A 156 3.93 -10.70 -0.34
CA ILE A 156 3.10 -9.99 0.64
C ILE A 156 2.92 -10.92 1.82
N ILE A 157 3.27 -10.45 3.00
CA ILE A 157 3.29 -11.26 4.22
C ILE A 157 2.43 -10.59 5.28
N THR A 158 1.56 -11.36 5.92
CA THR A 158 0.82 -10.97 7.13
C THR A 158 0.82 -12.10 8.14
N LYS A 159 0.28 -11.84 9.32
CA LYS A 159 0.16 -12.81 10.42
C LYS A 159 -1.29 -12.86 10.88
N ASP A 160 -1.78 -14.03 11.26
CA ASP A 160 -3.11 -14.16 11.86
C ASP A 160 -3.12 -13.56 13.28
N TRP A 161 -4.27 -12.98 13.66
CA TRP A 161 -4.48 -12.39 14.98
C TRP A 161 -4.32 -13.46 16.07
N ASN A 162 -3.59 -13.10 17.15
CA ASN A 162 -3.34 -13.98 18.29
C ASN A 162 -2.89 -15.41 17.92
N SER A 163 -2.11 -15.55 16.86
CA SER A 163 -1.68 -16.84 16.31
C SER A 163 -0.19 -16.82 15.96
N SER A 164 0.41 -17.99 15.78
CA SER A 164 1.75 -18.15 15.20
C SER A 164 1.73 -18.35 13.68
N VAL A 165 0.55 -18.28 13.06
CA VAL A 165 0.38 -18.52 11.61
C VAL A 165 0.73 -17.27 10.83
N PHE A 166 1.65 -17.41 9.88
CA PHE A 166 1.96 -16.42 8.84
C PHE A 166 1.34 -16.86 7.53
N ARG A 167 0.88 -15.87 6.78
CA ARG A 167 0.32 -16.04 5.43
C ARG A 167 1.08 -15.19 4.46
N CYS A 168 1.31 -15.71 3.25
CA CYS A 168 1.89 -14.89 2.21
C CYS A 168 1.32 -15.21 0.83
N TRP A 169 1.47 -14.24 -0.05
CA TRP A 169 1.08 -14.30 -1.45
C TRP A 169 2.26 -13.84 -2.28
N SER A 170 2.58 -14.59 -3.33
CA SER A 170 3.49 -14.10 -4.36
C SER A 170 2.81 -13.02 -5.19
N VAL A 171 3.58 -12.03 -5.62
CA VAL A 171 3.15 -11.04 -6.61
C VAL A 171 4.17 -11.04 -7.72
N ASP A 172 3.74 -11.40 -8.91
CA ASP A 172 4.55 -11.54 -10.11
C ASP A 172 3.92 -10.76 -11.29
N PRO A 173 4.49 -10.80 -12.51
CA PRO A 173 3.91 -10.11 -13.66
C PRO A 173 2.49 -10.58 -14.03
N SER A 174 2.08 -11.79 -13.65
CA SER A 174 0.72 -12.28 -13.86
C SER A 174 -0.30 -11.75 -12.86
N GLY A 175 0.18 -11.28 -11.69
CA GLY A 175 -0.65 -10.73 -10.63
C GLY A 175 -0.36 -11.31 -9.25
N ILE A 176 -1.40 -11.43 -8.43
CA ILE A 176 -1.32 -11.95 -7.06
C ILE A 176 -1.61 -13.44 -7.10
N GLY A 177 -0.65 -14.23 -6.61
CA GLY A 177 -0.72 -15.69 -6.56
C GLY A 177 -1.56 -16.23 -5.40
N ASN A 178 -1.57 -17.55 -5.28
CA ASN A 178 -2.31 -18.23 -4.23
C ASN A 178 -1.65 -18.06 -2.85
N ILE A 179 -2.48 -18.11 -1.81
CA ILE A 179 -2.04 -18.04 -0.42
C ILE A 179 -1.14 -19.24 -0.08
N GLN A 180 -0.08 -18.97 0.67
CA GLN A 180 0.76 -19.94 1.34
C GLN A 180 0.73 -19.64 2.85
N THR A 181 0.87 -20.68 3.66
CA THR A 181 0.69 -20.58 5.10
C THR A 181 1.82 -21.31 5.83
N TRP A 182 2.38 -20.67 6.84
CA TRP A 182 3.38 -21.27 7.75
C TRP A 182 3.01 -20.98 9.19
N SER A 183 3.36 -21.92 10.08
CA SER A 183 3.30 -21.70 11.52
C SER A 183 4.72 -21.56 12.05
N ALA A 184 4.99 -20.47 12.77
CA ALA A 184 6.21 -20.37 13.54
C ALA A 184 6.08 -21.32 14.75
N THR A 185 6.97 -22.30 14.81
CA THR A 185 7.16 -23.14 15.99
C THR A 185 8.22 -22.46 16.86
N GLY A 186 7.84 -21.95 18.02
CA GLY A 186 8.71 -21.48 19.08
C GLY A 186 8.78 -22.47 20.20
#